data_84efb2f896590dbe53501b44009a81a2
#
_entry.id   84efb2f896590dbe53501b44009a81a2
#
_cell.length_a   1.000
_cell.length_b   1.000
_cell.length_c   1.000
_cell.angle_alpha   90.00
_cell.angle_beta   90.00
_cell.angle_gamma   90.00
#
_symmetry.space_group_name_H-M   'P 1'
#
loop_
_entity.id
_entity.type
_entity.pdbx_description
1 polymer ?
#
loop_
_entity_poly.entity_id
_entity_poly.type
_entity_poly.pdbx_seq_one_letter_code
_entity_poly.pdbx_strand_id
1 'polypeptide(L)'
;MSLGSLAVALLIAAPWQGWLYVALVAPVALTFGLVDVLIRRTRYPERVSAGAILITLLVLAVGVALNGGSTSSALPWLVLPVATSAARFRPRVVVVGVLLTVAAILGATFGSDTTAALNEPAPVIATLGLLVSLMSIVWAIEAAELHHREASVLDPLTALLNRSSLLPRFTEIVQQARVTKRPVCLLMCDIDTFKEINDTYGHDRGDAVLQEVAYQLRKQLRSFELIYRLGGEEFLVVLPGVGLARGTEIAQRLCTAVAQTKSAGVHITISIGVSAARGEEAAFEPLFKTADSALYEAKRAGGNGVVATHAEPVIARSEPATA
;
A
#
# COMPACT_ATOMS: atom_id res chain seq x y z
N MET A 1 9.45 -15.99 -15.91
CA MET A 1 10.22 -16.92 -16.77
C MET A 1 10.21 -18.27 -16.11
N SER A 2 9.87 -19.34 -16.85
CA SER A 2 9.91 -20.70 -16.30
C SER A 2 11.35 -21.18 -16.17
N LEU A 3 11.65 -22.00 -15.15
CA LEU A 3 12.96 -22.65 -14.97
C LEU A 3 13.45 -23.33 -16.25
N GLY A 4 12.51 -23.82 -17.07
CA GLY A 4 12.81 -24.46 -18.36
C GLY A 4 13.38 -23.49 -19.39
N SER A 5 12.88 -22.27 -19.50
CA SER A 5 13.41 -21.27 -20.46
C SER A 5 14.82 -20.79 -20.09
N LEU A 6 15.12 -20.70 -18.79
CA LEU A 6 16.47 -20.37 -18.32
C LEU A 6 17.46 -21.52 -18.56
N ALA A 7 17.06 -22.77 -18.31
CA ALA A 7 17.88 -23.94 -18.59
C ALA A 7 18.22 -24.09 -20.09
N VAL A 8 17.24 -23.85 -20.97
CA VAL A 8 17.44 -23.85 -22.42
C VAL A 8 18.41 -22.73 -22.85
N ALA A 9 18.23 -21.53 -22.33
CA ALA A 9 19.14 -20.40 -22.61
C ALA A 9 20.58 -20.69 -22.17
N LEU A 10 20.78 -21.33 -21.02
CA LEU A 10 22.09 -21.73 -20.50
C LEU A 10 22.75 -22.80 -21.37
N LEU A 11 21.99 -23.82 -21.83
CA LEU A 11 22.51 -24.86 -22.72
C LEU A 11 22.89 -24.29 -24.09
N ILE A 12 22.13 -23.32 -24.61
CA ILE A 12 22.46 -22.62 -25.87
C ILE A 12 23.72 -21.77 -25.70
N ALA A 13 23.92 -21.10 -24.56
CA ALA A 13 25.10 -20.27 -24.32
C ALA A 13 26.38 -21.05 -23.99
N ALA A 14 26.27 -22.29 -23.53
CA ALA A 14 27.39 -23.13 -23.08
C ALA A 14 28.56 -23.26 -24.08
N PRO A 15 28.36 -23.44 -25.41
CA PRO A 15 29.45 -23.56 -26.40
C PRO A 15 30.30 -22.28 -26.53
N TRP A 16 29.70 -21.10 -26.30
CA TRP A 16 30.39 -19.80 -26.42
C TRP A 16 30.95 -19.28 -25.08
N GLN A 17 30.32 -19.64 -23.97
CA GLN A 17 30.69 -19.10 -22.64
C GLN A 17 31.46 -20.10 -21.77
N GLY A 18 31.57 -21.37 -22.21
CA GLY A 18 32.20 -22.45 -21.47
C GLY A 18 31.30 -23.16 -20.46
N TRP A 19 31.54 -24.46 -20.26
CA TRP A 19 30.76 -25.32 -19.37
C TRP A 19 30.85 -24.88 -17.88
N LEU A 20 31.93 -24.20 -17.50
CA LEU A 20 32.11 -23.64 -16.17
C LEU A 20 31.02 -22.60 -15.86
N TYR A 21 30.64 -21.81 -16.85
CA TYR A 21 29.54 -20.84 -16.73
C TYR A 21 28.19 -21.50 -16.44
N VAL A 22 27.88 -22.60 -17.14
CA VAL A 22 26.67 -23.38 -16.87
C VAL A 22 26.66 -23.96 -15.46
N ALA A 23 27.82 -24.48 -15.00
CA ALA A 23 27.98 -25.01 -13.66
C ALA A 23 27.78 -23.97 -12.55
N LEU A 24 28.04 -22.69 -12.82
CA LEU A 24 27.82 -21.57 -11.87
C LEU A 24 26.38 -21.06 -11.86
N VAL A 25 25.74 -21.01 -13.02
CA VAL A 25 24.38 -20.44 -13.14
C VAL A 25 23.29 -21.47 -12.88
N ALA A 26 23.54 -22.76 -13.11
CA ALA A 26 22.56 -23.82 -12.81
C ALA A 26 22.15 -23.91 -11.33
N PRO A 27 23.08 -23.80 -10.33
CA PRO A 27 22.71 -23.76 -8.92
C PRO A 27 21.86 -22.52 -8.57
N VAL A 28 22.12 -21.37 -9.21
CA VAL A 28 21.34 -20.14 -9.02
C VAL A 28 19.90 -20.35 -9.50
N ALA A 29 19.72 -20.95 -10.66
CA ALA A 29 18.39 -21.28 -11.19
C ALA A 29 17.62 -22.27 -10.28
N LEU A 30 18.33 -23.26 -9.74
CA LEU A 30 17.79 -24.23 -8.79
C LEU A 30 17.36 -23.57 -7.46
N THR A 31 18.17 -22.63 -6.94
CA THR A 31 17.80 -21.90 -5.70
C THR A 31 16.54 -21.08 -5.89
N PHE A 32 16.34 -20.40 -7.03
CA PHE A 32 15.11 -19.67 -7.30
C PHE A 32 13.88 -20.58 -7.39
N GLY A 33 14.00 -21.77 -7.99
CA GLY A 33 12.91 -22.75 -8.03
C GLY A 33 12.56 -23.33 -6.66
N LEU A 34 13.59 -23.65 -5.85
CA LEU A 34 13.42 -24.18 -4.51
C LEU A 34 12.80 -23.13 -3.57
N VAL A 35 13.18 -21.86 -3.73
CA VAL A 35 12.67 -20.74 -2.94
C VAL A 35 11.17 -20.54 -3.16
N ASP A 36 10.67 -20.65 -4.38
CA ASP A 36 9.23 -20.51 -4.66
C ASP A 36 8.40 -21.60 -3.95
N VAL A 37 8.92 -22.81 -3.88
CA VAL A 37 8.32 -23.93 -3.14
C VAL A 37 8.40 -23.71 -1.62
N LEU A 38 9.54 -23.25 -1.12
CA LEU A 38 9.79 -23.03 0.30
C LEU A 38 8.96 -21.85 0.85
N ILE A 39 8.82 -20.76 0.09
CA ILE A 39 8.03 -19.58 0.47
C ILE A 39 6.57 -19.97 0.74
N ARG A 40 5.99 -20.88 -0.07
CA ARG A 40 4.61 -21.34 0.10
C ARG A 40 4.41 -22.19 1.36
N ARG A 41 5.49 -22.71 1.97
CA ARG A 41 5.44 -23.63 3.12
C ARG A 41 6.00 -23.04 4.42
N THR A 42 6.59 -21.83 4.38
CA THR A 42 7.25 -21.24 5.55
C THR A 42 6.43 -20.17 6.21
N ARG A 43 6.61 -20.05 7.54
CA ARG A 43 6.01 -18.97 8.35
C ARG A 43 6.74 -17.62 8.20
N TYR A 44 7.95 -17.61 7.59
CA TYR A 44 8.80 -16.42 7.43
C TYR A 44 9.33 -16.31 5.99
N PRO A 45 8.47 -16.01 5.00
CA PRO A 45 8.84 -15.97 3.59
C PRO A 45 9.94 -14.95 3.28
N GLU A 46 9.96 -13.81 3.97
CA GLU A 46 10.96 -12.76 3.79
C GLU A 46 12.38 -13.23 4.13
N ARG A 47 12.55 -14.03 5.21
CA ARG A 47 13.86 -14.54 5.63
C ARG A 47 14.42 -15.57 4.63
N VAL A 48 13.56 -16.42 4.09
CA VAL A 48 13.95 -17.40 3.07
C VAL A 48 14.37 -16.69 1.78
N SER A 49 13.62 -15.69 1.35
CA SER A 49 13.95 -14.89 0.16
C SER A 49 15.27 -14.13 0.34
N ALA A 50 15.48 -13.50 1.48
CA ALA A 50 16.73 -12.79 1.79
C ALA A 50 17.94 -13.74 1.81
N GLY A 51 17.81 -14.91 2.43
CA GLY A 51 18.86 -15.93 2.43
C GLY A 51 19.21 -16.41 1.04
N ALA A 52 18.23 -16.65 0.19
CA ALA A 52 18.45 -17.08 -1.19
C ALA A 52 19.16 -16.02 -2.03
N ILE A 53 18.80 -14.74 -1.85
CA ILE A 53 19.47 -13.61 -2.54
C ILE A 53 20.94 -13.54 -2.12
N LEU A 54 21.24 -13.66 -0.83
CA LEU A 54 22.60 -13.65 -0.30
C LEU A 54 23.43 -14.83 -0.83
N ILE A 55 22.87 -16.04 -0.83
CA ILE A 55 23.53 -17.24 -1.38
C ILE A 55 23.80 -17.03 -2.87
N THR A 56 22.81 -16.54 -3.64
CA THR A 56 22.97 -16.27 -5.05
C THR A 56 24.07 -15.25 -5.33
N LEU A 57 24.09 -14.15 -4.58
CA LEU A 57 25.10 -13.12 -4.70
C LEU A 57 26.50 -13.68 -4.40
N LEU A 58 26.64 -14.49 -3.36
CA LEU A 58 27.90 -15.11 -2.95
C LEU A 58 28.41 -16.08 -4.04
N VAL A 59 27.54 -16.96 -4.54
CA VAL A 59 27.88 -17.92 -5.60
C VAL A 59 28.35 -17.21 -6.87
N LEU A 60 27.62 -16.16 -7.28
CA LEU A 60 27.98 -15.37 -8.44
C LEU A 60 29.31 -14.61 -8.23
N ALA A 61 29.53 -14.02 -7.04
CA ALA A 61 30.77 -13.31 -6.71
C ALA A 61 32.00 -14.24 -6.76
N VAL A 62 31.89 -15.44 -6.17
CA VAL A 62 32.95 -16.46 -6.25
C VAL A 62 33.17 -16.89 -7.70
N GLY A 63 32.10 -17.10 -8.47
CA GLY A 63 32.19 -17.44 -9.88
C GLY A 63 32.91 -16.38 -10.71
N VAL A 64 32.62 -15.12 -10.49
CA VAL A 64 33.32 -13.99 -11.14
C VAL A 64 34.79 -13.97 -10.75
N ALA A 65 35.12 -14.11 -9.45
CA ALA A 65 36.49 -14.10 -8.98
C ALA A 65 37.35 -15.25 -9.57
N LEU A 66 36.76 -16.45 -9.69
CA LEU A 66 37.44 -17.62 -10.26
C LEU A 66 37.56 -17.56 -11.80
N ASN A 67 36.74 -16.72 -12.45
CA ASN A 67 36.67 -16.65 -13.91
C ASN A 67 37.23 -15.32 -14.47
N GLY A 68 38.30 -14.83 -13.89
CA GLY A 68 39.02 -13.65 -14.37
C GLY A 68 38.62 -12.31 -13.77
N GLY A 69 37.81 -12.31 -12.72
CA GLY A 69 37.49 -11.08 -11.97
C GLY A 69 36.90 -9.97 -12.83
N SER A 70 37.67 -8.88 -13.06
CA SER A 70 37.22 -7.72 -13.85
C SER A 70 36.95 -8.04 -15.33
N THR A 71 37.59 -9.06 -15.91
CA THR A 71 37.41 -9.46 -17.30
C THR A 71 36.31 -10.55 -17.48
N SER A 72 35.69 -10.99 -16.37
CA SER A 72 34.67 -12.01 -16.40
C SER A 72 33.38 -11.52 -17.09
N SER A 73 32.92 -12.27 -18.08
CA SER A 73 31.61 -12.05 -18.73
C SER A 73 30.41 -12.23 -17.78
N ALA A 74 30.65 -12.84 -16.61
CA ALA A 74 29.64 -13.02 -15.56
C ALA A 74 29.50 -11.82 -14.64
N LEU A 75 30.37 -10.83 -14.69
CA LEU A 75 30.37 -9.66 -13.79
C LEU A 75 29.01 -8.91 -13.77
N PRO A 76 28.35 -8.61 -14.90
CA PRO A 76 27.04 -7.94 -14.90
C PRO A 76 25.92 -8.72 -14.21
N TRP A 77 26.04 -10.03 -14.10
CA TRP A 77 25.00 -10.86 -13.45
C TRP A 77 24.89 -10.66 -11.95
N LEU A 78 25.93 -10.09 -11.31
CA LEU A 78 25.89 -9.71 -9.90
C LEU A 78 24.78 -8.69 -9.57
N VAL A 79 24.28 -7.96 -10.56
CA VAL A 79 23.21 -6.96 -10.38
C VAL A 79 21.82 -7.60 -10.27
N LEU A 80 21.59 -8.80 -10.86
CA LEU A 80 20.28 -9.42 -10.90
C LEU A 80 19.66 -9.73 -9.53
N PRO A 81 20.39 -10.27 -8.52
CA PRO A 81 19.82 -10.58 -7.23
C PRO A 81 19.20 -9.37 -6.54
N VAL A 82 19.85 -8.20 -6.62
CA VAL A 82 19.32 -6.99 -5.99
C VAL A 82 18.16 -6.40 -6.79
N ALA A 83 18.19 -6.45 -8.12
CA ALA A 83 17.09 -5.99 -8.96
C ALA A 83 15.79 -6.79 -8.69
N THR A 84 15.90 -8.12 -8.51
CA THR A 84 14.76 -8.97 -8.15
C THR A 84 14.28 -8.78 -6.72
N SER A 85 15.16 -8.30 -5.82
CA SER A 85 14.80 -8.03 -4.43
C SER A 85 14.00 -6.74 -4.27
N ALA A 86 14.21 -5.76 -5.13
CA ALA A 86 13.56 -4.46 -5.04
C ALA A 86 12.03 -4.56 -5.09
N ALA A 87 11.47 -5.46 -5.89
CA ALA A 87 10.02 -5.69 -6.00
C ALA A 87 9.38 -6.42 -4.78
N ARG A 88 10.20 -6.91 -3.81
CA ARG A 88 9.70 -7.76 -2.71
C ARG A 88 9.99 -7.23 -1.32
N PHE A 89 10.97 -6.36 -1.17
CA PHE A 89 11.44 -5.93 0.15
C PHE A 89 11.23 -4.43 0.39
N ARG A 90 11.18 -4.09 1.66
CA ARG A 90 11.13 -2.69 2.08
C ARG A 90 12.38 -1.92 1.62
N PRO A 91 12.29 -0.61 1.35
CA PRO A 91 13.41 0.18 0.82
C PRO A 91 14.73 0.05 1.59
N ARG A 92 14.66 -0.08 2.92
CA ARG A 92 15.85 -0.27 3.78
C ARG A 92 16.60 -1.56 3.47
N VAL A 93 15.89 -2.64 3.18
CA VAL A 93 16.49 -3.95 2.84
C VAL A 93 17.11 -3.90 1.44
N VAL A 94 16.46 -3.20 0.51
CA VAL A 94 16.99 -2.98 -0.85
C VAL A 94 18.30 -2.19 -0.80
N VAL A 95 18.40 -1.14 0.01
CA VAL A 95 19.64 -0.37 0.20
C VAL A 95 20.78 -1.27 0.69
N VAL A 96 20.51 -2.13 1.68
CA VAL A 96 21.51 -3.10 2.17
C VAL A 96 21.91 -4.06 1.05
N GLY A 97 20.95 -4.54 0.25
CA GLY A 97 21.21 -5.39 -0.92
C GLY A 97 22.10 -4.72 -1.96
N VAL A 98 21.87 -3.44 -2.25
CA VAL A 98 22.73 -2.64 -3.15
C VAL A 98 24.15 -2.54 -2.61
N LEU A 99 24.31 -2.21 -1.33
CA LEU A 99 25.65 -2.11 -0.69
C LEU A 99 26.39 -3.46 -0.74
N LEU A 100 25.71 -4.56 -0.47
CA LEU A 100 26.29 -5.90 -0.57
C LEU A 100 26.66 -6.27 -2.01
N THR A 101 25.85 -5.87 -3.00
CA THR A 101 26.16 -6.06 -4.42
C THR A 101 27.40 -5.27 -4.84
N VAL A 102 27.50 -4.00 -4.43
CA VAL A 102 28.71 -3.19 -4.69
C VAL A 102 29.94 -3.82 -4.04
N ALA A 103 29.83 -4.26 -2.78
CA ALA A 103 30.92 -4.94 -2.09
C ALA A 103 31.32 -6.26 -2.80
N ALA A 104 30.35 -7.03 -3.31
CA ALA A 104 30.60 -8.24 -4.07
C ALA A 104 31.30 -7.96 -5.41
N ILE A 105 30.89 -6.92 -6.14
CA ILE A 105 31.53 -6.48 -7.40
C ILE A 105 32.98 -6.10 -7.12
N LEU A 106 33.22 -5.22 -6.13
CA LEU A 106 34.56 -4.78 -5.80
C LEU A 106 35.43 -5.91 -5.25
N GLY A 107 34.90 -6.74 -4.35
CA GLY A 107 35.60 -7.90 -3.80
C GLY A 107 35.99 -8.94 -4.85
N ALA A 108 35.06 -9.28 -5.76
CA ALA A 108 35.32 -10.24 -6.83
C ALA A 108 36.33 -9.72 -7.86
N THR A 109 36.34 -8.43 -8.15
CA THR A 109 37.25 -7.82 -9.15
C THR A 109 38.63 -7.54 -8.57
N PHE A 110 38.71 -6.77 -7.47
CA PHE A 110 39.99 -6.39 -6.87
C PHE A 110 40.63 -7.51 -6.03
N GLY A 111 39.83 -8.44 -5.53
CA GLY A 111 40.33 -9.59 -4.79
C GLY A 111 40.93 -10.70 -5.66
N SER A 112 40.59 -10.76 -6.96
CA SER A 112 41.15 -11.73 -7.90
C SER A 112 42.45 -11.23 -8.56
N ASP A 113 42.43 -10.05 -9.16
CA ASP A 113 43.58 -9.40 -9.80
C ASP A 113 43.41 -7.86 -9.78
N THR A 114 44.07 -7.24 -8.83
CA THR A 114 44.03 -5.77 -8.65
C THR A 114 44.65 -5.04 -9.84
N THR A 115 45.71 -5.58 -10.45
CA THR A 115 46.41 -4.95 -11.58
C THR A 115 45.53 -5.00 -12.84
N ALA A 116 44.88 -6.11 -13.13
CA ALA A 116 43.94 -6.20 -14.23
C ALA A 116 42.75 -5.26 -14.05
N ALA A 117 42.18 -5.19 -12.85
CA ALA A 117 41.04 -4.31 -12.53
C ALA A 117 41.38 -2.82 -12.68
N LEU A 118 42.63 -2.40 -12.36
CA LEU A 118 43.08 -1.01 -12.52
C LEU A 118 43.47 -0.68 -13.98
N ASN A 119 44.02 -1.63 -14.72
CA ASN A 119 44.41 -1.43 -16.11
C ASN A 119 43.17 -1.42 -17.07
N GLU A 120 42.14 -2.21 -16.74
CA GLU A 120 40.91 -2.29 -17.53
C GLU A 120 39.66 -2.07 -16.64
N PRO A 121 39.42 -0.83 -16.20
CA PRO A 121 38.28 -0.54 -15.29
C PRO A 121 36.91 -0.52 -15.99
N ALA A 122 36.88 -0.52 -17.33
CA ALA A 122 35.67 -0.36 -18.11
C ALA A 122 34.55 -1.38 -17.76
N PRO A 123 34.82 -2.70 -17.60
CA PRO A 123 33.76 -3.66 -17.25
C PRO A 123 33.17 -3.41 -15.85
N VAL A 124 33.99 -2.97 -14.88
CA VAL A 124 33.56 -2.67 -13.53
C VAL A 124 32.65 -1.42 -13.54
N ILE A 125 33.10 -0.36 -14.24
CA ILE A 125 32.33 0.88 -14.40
C ILE A 125 31.00 0.60 -15.11
N ALA A 126 31.01 -0.21 -16.18
CA ALA A 126 29.81 -0.59 -16.90
C ALA A 126 28.82 -1.37 -16.00
N THR A 127 29.30 -2.28 -15.16
CA THR A 127 28.46 -3.06 -14.23
C THR A 127 27.85 -2.17 -13.14
N LEU A 128 28.62 -1.24 -12.58
CA LEU A 128 28.12 -0.26 -11.61
C LEU A 128 27.10 0.69 -12.27
N GLY A 129 27.37 1.12 -13.51
CA GLY A 129 26.41 1.91 -14.30
C GLY A 129 25.11 1.15 -14.57
N LEU A 130 25.19 -0.15 -14.87
CA LEU A 130 24.03 -1.01 -15.02
C LEU A 130 23.22 -1.12 -13.71
N LEU A 131 23.90 -1.28 -12.57
CA LEU A 131 23.27 -1.30 -11.25
C LEU A 131 22.50 0.00 -10.99
N VAL A 132 23.13 1.15 -11.20
CA VAL A 132 22.49 2.47 -11.03
C VAL A 132 21.27 2.62 -11.95
N SER A 133 21.41 2.25 -13.22
CA SER A 133 20.35 2.34 -14.21
C SER A 133 19.14 1.46 -13.84
N LEU A 134 19.39 0.20 -13.44
CA LEU A 134 18.32 -0.70 -13.00
C LEU A 134 17.62 -0.20 -11.73
N MET A 135 18.37 0.30 -10.75
CA MET A 135 17.79 0.86 -9.54
C MET A 135 16.97 2.12 -9.83
N SER A 136 17.41 2.96 -10.76
CA SER A 136 16.65 4.15 -11.19
C SER A 136 15.33 3.76 -11.87
N ILE A 137 15.33 2.73 -12.71
CA ILE A 137 14.12 2.22 -13.36
C ILE A 137 13.15 1.64 -12.33
N VAL A 138 13.63 0.81 -11.38
CA VAL A 138 12.81 0.25 -10.32
C VAL A 138 12.18 1.35 -9.48
N TRP A 139 12.97 2.33 -9.08
CA TRP A 139 12.48 3.48 -8.31
C TRP A 139 11.45 4.32 -9.09
N ALA A 140 11.65 4.52 -10.39
CA ALA A 140 10.71 5.24 -11.24
C ALA A 140 9.37 4.48 -11.37
N ILE A 141 9.40 3.13 -11.47
CA ILE A 141 8.20 2.30 -11.51
C ILE A 141 7.44 2.37 -10.18
N GLU A 142 8.14 2.26 -9.04
CA GLU A 142 7.52 2.39 -7.71
C GLU A 142 6.90 3.77 -7.51
N ALA A 143 7.60 4.84 -7.91
CA ALA A 143 7.08 6.20 -7.85
C ALA A 143 5.83 6.38 -8.73
N ALA A 144 5.82 5.79 -9.94
CA ALA A 144 4.67 5.81 -10.82
C ALA A 144 3.47 5.02 -10.24
N GLU A 145 3.71 3.86 -9.63
CA GLU A 145 2.64 3.09 -8.96
C GLU A 145 2.04 3.83 -7.77
N LEU A 146 2.86 4.52 -6.96
CA LEU A 146 2.38 5.36 -5.87
C LEU A 146 1.50 6.50 -6.41
N HIS A 147 1.91 7.18 -7.48
CA HIS A 147 1.11 8.22 -8.13
C HIS A 147 -0.21 7.68 -8.71
N HIS A 148 -0.21 6.49 -9.29
CA HIS A 148 -1.42 5.86 -9.78
C HIS A 148 -2.39 5.46 -8.65
N ARG A 149 -1.89 5.02 -7.50
CA ARG A 149 -2.71 4.73 -6.32
C ARG A 149 -3.31 6.00 -5.71
N GLU A 150 -2.55 7.09 -5.66
CA GLU A 150 -3.04 8.40 -5.21
C GLU A 150 -4.03 9.04 -6.18
N ALA A 151 -3.90 8.79 -7.48
CA ALA A 151 -4.85 9.24 -8.51
C ALA A 151 -6.16 8.43 -8.54
N SER A 152 -6.21 7.26 -7.89
CA SER A 152 -7.46 6.52 -7.75
C SER A 152 -8.42 7.27 -6.84
N VAL A 153 -9.63 7.50 -7.29
CA VAL A 153 -10.71 8.13 -6.51
C VAL A 153 -11.42 7.12 -5.62
N LEU A 154 -11.28 5.83 -5.92
CA LEU A 154 -11.97 4.73 -5.24
C LEU A 154 -11.03 3.92 -4.35
N ASP A 155 -11.59 3.42 -3.23
CA ASP A 155 -10.95 2.40 -2.40
C ASP A 155 -10.99 1.05 -3.11
N PRO A 156 -9.84 0.35 -3.26
CA PRO A 156 -9.77 -0.88 -4.05
C PRO A 156 -10.50 -2.07 -3.42
N LEU A 157 -10.73 -2.07 -2.11
CA LEU A 157 -11.43 -3.15 -1.42
C LEU A 157 -12.94 -3.00 -1.51
N THR A 158 -13.46 -1.79 -1.27
CA THR A 158 -14.90 -1.55 -1.11
C THR A 158 -15.56 -0.87 -2.30
N ALA A 159 -14.76 -0.39 -3.28
CA ALA A 159 -15.22 0.43 -4.41
C ALA A 159 -15.97 1.72 -4.02
N LEU A 160 -15.88 2.13 -2.75
CA LEU A 160 -16.33 3.45 -2.29
C LEU A 160 -15.30 4.52 -2.60
N LEU A 161 -15.66 5.80 -2.44
CA LEU A 161 -14.68 6.88 -2.53
C LEU A 161 -13.62 6.72 -1.45
N ASN A 162 -12.37 7.00 -1.79
CA ASN A 162 -11.26 6.93 -0.83
C ASN A 162 -11.02 8.26 -0.10
N ARG A 163 -10.18 8.21 0.94
CA ARG A 163 -9.83 9.37 1.76
C ARG A 163 -9.21 10.51 0.96
N SER A 164 -8.41 10.23 -0.09
CA SER A 164 -7.72 11.26 -0.88
C SER A 164 -8.70 12.12 -1.69
N SER A 165 -9.83 11.55 -2.10
CA SER A 165 -10.86 12.27 -2.87
C SER A 165 -11.80 13.10 -1.99
N LEU A 166 -11.74 12.99 -0.64
CA LEU A 166 -12.69 13.60 0.28
C LEU A 166 -12.60 15.14 0.27
N LEU A 167 -11.44 15.71 0.56
CA LEU A 167 -11.29 17.17 0.73
C LEU A 167 -11.61 17.97 -0.54
N PRO A 168 -11.15 17.57 -1.74
CA PRO A 168 -11.53 18.27 -2.97
C PRO A 168 -13.04 18.29 -3.18
N ARG A 169 -13.71 17.13 -3.04
CA ARG A 169 -15.16 17.01 -3.23
C ARG A 169 -15.95 17.74 -2.13
N PHE A 170 -15.48 17.67 -0.89
CA PHE A 170 -16.13 18.38 0.21
C PHE A 170 -16.08 19.91 0.01
N THR A 171 -14.97 20.45 -0.49
CA THR A 171 -14.83 21.87 -0.81
C THR A 171 -15.87 22.32 -1.84
N GLU A 172 -16.10 21.55 -2.90
CA GLU A 172 -17.13 21.80 -3.89
C GLU A 172 -18.54 21.84 -3.27
N ILE A 173 -18.85 20.85 -2.40
CA ILE A 173 -20.12 20.74 -1.69
C ILE A 173 -20.36 21.96 -0.80
N VAL A 174 -19.36 22.38 -0.03
CA VAL A 174 -19.47 23.56 0.84
C VAL A 174 -19.69 24.84 0.04
N GLN A 175 -18.98 25.01 -1.07
CA GLN A 175 -19.21 26.17 -1.95
C GLN A 175 -20.64 26.20 -2.49
N GLN A 176 -21.16 25.06 -2.94
CA GLN A 176 -22.55 24.95 -3.40
C GLN A 176 -23.54 25.17 -2.25
N ALA A 177 -23.27 24.65 -1.05
CA ALA A 177 -24.09 24.84 0.13
C ALA A 177 -24.18 26.29 0.57
N ARG A 178 -23.08 27.07 0.47
CA ARG A 178 -23.04 28.51 0.74
C ARG A 178 -23.96 29.29 -0.21
N VAL A 179 -23.86 29.00 -1.52
CA VAL A 179 -24.69 29.67 -2.54
C VAL A 179 -26.16 29.32 -2.36
N THR A 180 -26.48 28.05 -2.10
CA THR A 180 -27.87 27.58 -1.98
C THR A 180 -28.47 27.76 -0.58
N LYS A 181 -27.66 28.15 0.41
CA LYS A 181 -28.01 28.26 1.84
C LYS A 181 -28.53 26.93 2.44
N ARG A 182 -28.17 25.80 1.81
CA ARG A 182 -28.56 24.46 2.27
C ARG A 182 -27.57 23.94 3.30
N PRO A 183 -28.03 23.11 4.28
CA PRO A 183 -27.15 22.51 5.24
C PRO A 183 -26.27 21.42 4.61
N VAL A 184 -25.17 21.09 5.30
CA VAL A 184 -24.35 19.91 5.00
C VAL A 184 -24.27 19.07 6.27
N CYS A 185 -24.47 17.77 6.14
CA CYS A 185 -24.39 16.83 7.24
C CYS A 185 -23.31 15.78 6.95
N LEU A 186 -22.52 15.44 7.98
CA LEU A 186 -21.55 14.36 8.00
C LEU A 186 -22.00 13.25 8.94
N LEU A 187 -21.82 12.00 8.51
CA LEU A 187 -21.98 10.81 9.34
C LEU A 187 -20.63 10.10 9.40
N MET A 188 -20.00 10.08 10.57
CA MET A 188 -18.82 9.26 10.83
C MET A 188 -19.28 7.89 11.30
N CYS A 189 -18.92 6.84 10.58
CA CYS A 189 -19.35 5.47 10.85
C CYS A 189 -18.15 4.59 11.12
N ASP A 190 -18.28 3.65 12.05
CA ASP A 190 -17.24 2.68 12.37
C ASP A 190 -17.88 1.33 12.75
N ILE A 191 -17.27 0.23 12.31
CA ILE A 191 -17.74 -1.13 12.60
C ILE A 191 -17.39 -1.48 14.05
N ASP A 192 -18.40 -1.84 14.83
CA ASP A 192 -18.20 -2.23 16.22
C ASP A 192 -17.40 -3.54 16.31
N THR A 193 -16.42 -3.58 17.21
CA THR A 193 -15.57 -4.75 17.50
C THR A 193 -14.88 -5.39 16.29
N PHE A 194 -14.59 -4.62 15.22
CA PHE A 194 -13.98 -5.14 13.98
C PHE A 194 -12.66 -5.87 14.22
N LYS A 195 -11.87 -5.41 15.19
CA LYS A 195 -10.63 -6.09 15.58
C LYS A 195 -10.88 -7.52 16.05
N GLU A 196 -11.92 -7.75 16.85
CA GLU A 196 -12.28 -9.09 17.35
C GLU A 196 -12.69 -10.02 16.21
N ILE A 197 -13.35 -9.47 15.17
CA ILE A 197 -13.69 -10.22 13.95
C ILE A 197 -12.41 -10.68 13.25
N ASN A 198 -11.44 -9.78 13.05
CA ASN A 198 -10.15 -10.13 12.45
C ASN A 198 -9.37 -11.15 13.29
N ASP A 199 -9.35 -10.97 14.60
CA ASP A 199 -8.63 -11.88 15.52
C ASP A 199 -9.27 -13.28 15.55
N THR A 200 -10.61 -13.37 15.39
CA THR A 200 -11.36 -14.64 15.45
C THR A 200 -11.42 -15.36 14.11
N TYR A 201 -11.67 -14.63 13.00
CA TYR A 201 -11.99 -15.22 11.69
C TYR A 201 -10.92 -14.97 10.63
N GLY A 202 -9.88 -14.18 10.95
CA GLY A 202 -8.81 -13.81 10.02
C GLY A 202 -9.13 -12.60 9.14
N HIS A 203 -8.09 -12.00 8.56
CA HIS A 203 -8.20 -10.78 7.75
C HIS A 203 -9.06 -10.95 6.50
N ASP A 204 -9.00 -12.10 5.84
CA ASP A 204 -9.81 -12.36 4.63
C ASP A 204 -11.32 -12.25 4.94
N ARG A 205 -11.72 -12.69 6.13
CA ARG A 205 -13.10 -12.56 6.59
C ARG A 205 -13.44 -11.12 6.95
N GLY A 206 -12.51 -10.40 7.57
CA GLY A 206 -12.64 -8.97 7.83
C GLY A 206 -12.83 -8.15 6.56
N ASP A 207 -12.07 -8.46 5.51
CA ASP A 207 -12.20 -7.83 4.20
C ASP A 207 -13.59 -8.08 3.57
N ALA A 208 -14.09 -9.29 3.67
CA ALA A 208 -15.45 -9.61 3.21
C ALA A 208 -16.54 -8.87 4.01
N VAL A 209 -16.35 -8.68 5.33
CA VAL A 209 -17.22 -7.85 6.17
C VAL A 209 -17.22 -6.41 5.72
N LEU A 210 -16.03 -5.82 5.46
CA LEU A 210 -15.89 -4.44 4.97
C LEU A 210 -16.61 -4.22 3.63
N GLN A 211 -16.49 -5.16 2.70
CA GLN A 211 -17.18 -5.11 1.41
C GLN A 211 -18.70 -5.17 1.57
N GLU A 212 -19.20 -6.04 2.43
CA GLU A 212 -20.65 -6.17 2.68
C GLU A 212 -21.21 -4.92 3.38
N VAL A 213 -20.50 -4.37 4.39
CA VAL A 213 -20.90 -3.11 5.04
C VAL A 213 -20.97 -1.97 4.03
N ALA A 214 -19.94 -1.82 3.20
CA ALA A 214 -19.91 -0.82 2.14
C ALA A 214 -21.09 -0.94 1.19
N TYR A 215 -21.44 -2.17 0.79
CA TYR A 215 -22.60 -2.46 -0.03
C TYR A 215 -23.92 -2.07 0.66
N GLN A 216 -24.09 -2.44 1.93
CA GLN A 216 -25.30 -2.11 2.69
C GLN A 216 -25.45 -0.60 2.90
N LEU A 217 -24.36 0.11 3.23
CA LEU A 217 -24.37 1.57 3.32
C LEU A 217 -24.75 2.19 1.96
N ARG A 218 -24.13 1.76 0.86
CA ARG A 218 -24.41 2.31 -0.48
C ARG A 218 -25.86 2.07 -0.91
N LYS A 219 -26.43 0.92 -0.61
CA LYS A 219 -27.82 0.54 -0.94
C LYS A 219 -28.85 1.46 -0.27
N GLN A 220 -28.55 1.98 0.91
CA GLN A 220 -29.46 2.84 1.69
C GLN A 220 -29.38 4.33 1.28
N LEU A 221 -28.39 4.71 0.50
CA LEU A 221 -28.12 6.10 0.15
C LEU A 221 -28.46 6.38 -1.30
N ARG A 222 -28.77 7.65 -1.59
CA ARG A 222 -29.06 8.13 -2.95
C ARG A 222 -27.77 8.28 -3.75
N SER A 223 -27.87 8.38 -5.07
CA SER A 223 -26.72 8.47 -5.97
C SER A 223 -25.83 9.70 -5.75
N PHE A 224 -26.39 10.80 -5.27
CA PHE A 224 -25.68 12.05 -5.00
C PHE A 224 -25.16 12.17 -3.55
N GLU A 225 -25.51 11.23 -2.68
CA GLU A 225 -24.97 11.12 -1.32
C GLU A 225 -23.65 10.36 -1.39
N LEU A 226 -22.59 10.94 -0.85
CA LEU A 226 -21.24 10.42 -1.02
C LEU A 226 -20.84 9.57 0.17
N ILE A 227 -20.20 8.43 -0.12
CA ILE A 227 -19.61 7.55 0.90
C ILE A 227 -18.13 7.40 0.62
N TYR A 228 -17.36 7.55 1.67
CA TYR A 228 -15.92 7.38 1.68
C TYR A 228 -15.53 6.27 2.64
N ARG A 229 -14.49 5.50 2.29
CA ARG A 229 -13.75 4.73 3.27
C ARG A 229 -12.50 5.53 3.65
N LEU A 230 -12.37 5.86 4.94
CA LEU A 230 -11.25 6.66 5.43
C LEU A 230 -10.00 5.82 5.69
N GLY A 231 -10.18 4.56 6.06
CA GLY A 231 -9.15 3.58 6.34
C GLY A 231 -9.62 2.57 7.39
N GLY A 232 -9.02 1.39 7.46
CA GLY A 232 -9.44 0.36 8.41
C GLY A 232 -10.93 0.04 8.30
N GLU A 233 -11.66 0.25 9.39
CA GLU A 233 -13.10 0.02 9.55
C GLU A 233 -13.95 1.29 9.53
N GLU A 234 -13.35 2.45 9.20
CA GLU A 234 -14.00 3.75 9.26
C GLU A 234 -14.57 4.19 7.91
N PHE A 235 -15.83 4.65 7.93
CA PHE A 235 -16.51 5.20 6.76
C PHE A 235 -17.04 6.61 7.08
N LEU A 236 -17.10 7.46 6.07
CA LEU A 236 -17.67 8.81 6.16
C LEU A 236 -18.76 8.99 5.11
N VAL A 237 -19.93 9.42 5.52
CA VAL A 237 -21.03 9.78 4.61
C VAL A 237 -21.17 11.30 4.61
N VAL A 238 -21.21 11.89 3.41
CA VAL A 238 -21.47 13.32 3.20
C VAL A 238 -22.85 13.47 2.56
N LEU A 239 -23.72 14.23 3.22
CA LEU A 239 -25.10 14.44 2.84
C LEU A 239 -25.34 15.94 2.50
N PRO A 240 -25.22 16.32 1.22
CA PRO A 240 -25.52 17.69 0.79
C PRO A 240 -27.01 18.00 0.92
N GLY A 241 -27.33 19.18 1.45
CA GLY A 241 -28.71 19.64 1.60
C GLY A 241 -29.50 19.00 2.73
N VAL A 242 -28.83 18.25 3.62
CA VAL A 242 -29.45 17.52 4.75
C VAL A 242 -29.05 18.18 6.07
N GLY A 243 -30.04 18.50 6.91
CA GLY A 243 -29.84 19.00 8.28
C GLY A 243 -29.74 17.86 9.30
N LEU A 244 -29.43 18.21 10.55
CA LEU A 244 -29.12 17.26 11.64
C LEU A 244 -30.24 16.21 11.84
N ALA A 245 -31.50 16.64 12.01
CA ALA A 245 -32.61 15.72 12.26
C ALA A 245 -32.74 14.65 11.15
N ARG A 246 -32.71 15.07 9.88
CA ARG A 246 -32.79 14.14 8.75
C ARG A 246 -31.53 13.29 8.62
N GLY A 247 -30.34 13.84 8.93
CA GLY A 247 -29.09 13.09 9.00
C GLY A 247 -29.16 11.98 10.04
N THR A 248 -29.73 12.26 11.22
CA THR A 248 -29.94 11.28 12.28
C THR A 248 -30.88 10.15 11.87
N GLU A 249 -31.97 10.45 11.18
CA GLU A 249 -32.87 9.43 10.64
C GLU A 249 -32.16 8.52 9.61
N ILE A 250 -31.35 9.11 8.74
CA ILE A 250 -30.53 8.35 7.77
C ILE A 250 -29.54 7.46 8.52
N ALA A 251 -28.82 7.99 9.50
CA ALA A 251 -27.87 7.24 10.33
C ALA A 251 -28.53 6.04 11.03
N GLN A 252 -29.68 6.22 11.64
CA GLN A 252 -30.45 5.13 12.29
C GLN A 252 -30.84 4.04 11.29
N ARG A 253 -31.26 4.43 10.07
CA ARG A 253 -31.56 3.48 9.01
C ARG A 253 -30.35 2.70 8.57
N LEU A 254 -29.15 3.34 8.49
CA LEU A 254 -27.89 2.67 8.16
C LEU A 254 -27.51 1.66 9.24
N CYS A 255 -27.54 2.03 10.53
CA CYS A 255 -27.31 1.11 11.65
C CYS A 255 -28.24 -0.10 11.59
N THR A 256 -29.53 0.13 11.40
CA THR A 256 -30.54 -0.94 11.31
C THR A 256 -30.26 -1.87 10.13
N ALA A 257 -29.93 -1.32 8.96
CA ALA A 257 -29.67 -2.11 7.76
C ALA A 257 -28.43 -3.02 7.92
N VAL A 258 -27.37 -2.52 8.54
CA VAL A 258 -26.18 -3.32 8.82
C VAL A 258 -26.46 -4.39 9.87
N ALA A 259 -27.11 -4.04 10.99
CA ALA A 259 -27.43 -4.98 12.08
C ALA A 259 -28.38 -6.12 11.66
N GLN A 260 -29.26 -5.87 10.69
CA GLN A 260 -30.17 -6.90 10.15
C GLN A 260 -29.51 -7.85 9.14
N THR A 261 -28.32 -7.52 8.66
CA THR A 261 -27.62 -8.29 7.65
C THR A 261 -26.51 -9.12 8.31
N LYS A 262 -26.40 -10.41 7.90
CA LYS A 262 -25.22 -11.22 8.26
C LYS A 262 -24.11 -10.92 7.27
N SER A 263 -23.22 -10.03 7.65
CA SER A 263 -22.07 -9.66 6.80
C SER A 263 -21.05 -10.80 6.80
N ALA A 264 -20.86 -11.43 5.64
CA ALA A 264 -19.99 -12.60 5.48
C ALA A 264 -20.29 -13.73 6.49
N GLY A 265 -21.55 -13.89 6.91
CA GLY A 265 -21.97 -14.88 7.90
C GLY A 265 -21.78 -14.48 9.36
N VAL A 266 -21.25 -13.28 9.64
CA VAL A 266 -21.03 -12.71 10.98
C VAL A 266 -22.08 -11.65 11.26
N HIS A 267 -22.63 -11.63 12.48
CA HIS A 267 -23.45 -10.53 12.95
C HIS A 267 -22.53 -9.37 13.33
N ILE A 268 -22.75 -8.23 12.72
CA ILE A 268 -22.00 -7.01 12.98
C ILE A 268 -22.95 -5.84 13.20
N THR A 269 -22.47 -4.85 13.90
CA THR A 269 -23.12 -3.56 14.08
C THR A 269 -22.17 -2.43 13.73
N ILE A 270 -22.72 -1.24 13.55
CA ILE A 270 -21.96 -0.01 13.35
C ILE A 270 -22.42 1.05 14.32
N SER A 271 -21.49 1.87 14.78
CA SER A 271 -21.78 3.10 15.51
C SER A 271 -21.64 4.30 14.58
N ILE A 272 -22.50 5.31 14.73
CA ILE A 272 -22.49 6.50 13.88
C ILE A 272 -22.55 7.77 14.72
N GLY A 273 -21.60 8.68 14.46
CA GLY A 273 -21.65 10.05 14.92
C GLY A 273 -22.15 10.98 13.82
N VAL A 274 -23.11 11.82 14.12
CA VAL A 274 -23.74 12.73 13.15
C VAL A 274 -23.42 14.18 13.52
N SER A 275 -22.97 14.96 12.54
CA SER A 275 -22.82 16.42 12.67
C SER A 275 -23.46 17.12 11.48
N ALA A 276 -23.97 18.34 11.70
CA ALA A 276 -24.48 19.17 10.61
C ALA A 276 -24.25 20.65 10.88
N ALA A 277 -24.03 21.42 9.81
CA ALA A 277 -23.93 22.86 9.83
C ALA A 277 -24.73 23.49 8.69
N ARG A 278 -25.13 24.75 8.83
CA ARG A 278 -25.70 25.52 7.72
C ARG A 278 -24.62 25.84 6.68
N GLY A 279 -25.01 26.03 5.42
CA GLY A 279 -24.06 26.19 4.34
C GLY A 279 -23.04 27.33 4.51
N GLU A 280 -23.42 28.41 5.16
CA GLU A 280 -22.52 29.54 5.46
C GLU A 280 -21.49 29.20 6.56
N GLU A 281 -21.83 28.32 7.49
CA GLU A 281 -21.04 27.89 8.63
C GLU A 281 -20.31 26.56 8.35
N ALA A 282 -20.63 25.90 7.23
CA ALA A 282 -20.07 24.60 6.90
C ALA A 282 -18.57 24.71 6.61
N ALA A 283 -17.78 24.00 7.41
CA ALA A 283 -16.34 23.78 7.21
C ALA A 283 -16.02 22.33 7.58
N PHE A 284 -15.01 21.75 6.90
CA PHE A 284 -14.69 20.33 7.08
C PHE A 284 -14.27 20.02 8.51
N GLU A 285 -13.26 20.71 9.01
CA GLU A 285 -12.66 20.39 10.31
C GLU A 285 -13.66 20.43 11.50
N PRO A 286 -14.51 21.47 11.67
CA PRO A 286 -15.50 21.45 12.73
C PRO A 286 -16.54 20.35 12.58
N LEU A 287 -17.06 20.14 11.36
CA LEU A 287 -18.02 19.07 11.10
C LEU A 287 -17.43 17.70 11.36
N PHE A 288 -16.21 17.45 10.88
CA PHE A 288 -15.51 16.20 11.07
C PHE A 288 -15.25 15.91 12.55
N LYS A 289 -14.65 16.87 13.27
CA LYS A 289 -14.35 16.74 14.68
C LYS A 289 -15.60 16.51 15.54
N THR A 290 -16.70 17.20 15.22
CA THR A 290 -17.97 17.01 15.93
C THR A 290 -18.57 15.64 15.66
N ALA A 291 -18.54 15.15 14.39
CA ALA A 291 -19.02 13.82 14.05
C ALA A 291 -18.16 12.72 14.71
N ASP A 292 -16.84 12.90 14.77
CA ASP A 292 -15.91 11.97 15.41
C ASP A 292 -16.16 11.89 16.93
N SER A 293 -16.33 13.04 17.59
CA SER A 293 -16.67 13.08 19.01
C SER A 293 -18.02 12.39 19.30
N ALA A 294 -19.02 12.62 18.44
CA ALA A 294 -20.32 11.95 18.56
C ALA A 294 -20.23 10.43 18.32
N LEU A 295 -19.39 9.98 17.38
CA LEU A 295 -19.11 8.56 17.17
C LEU A 295 -18.48 7.92 18.42
N TYR A 296 -17.51 8.60 19.01
CA TYR A 296 -16.88 8.15 20.25
C TYR A 296 -17.91 7.97 21.38
N GLU A 297 -18.87 8.91 21.53
CA GLU A 297 -19.96 8.79 22.50
C GLU A 297 -20.86 7.59 22.17
N ALA A 298 -21.21 7.36 20.90
CA ALA A 298 -22.02 6.21 20.48
C ALA A 298 -21.32 4.89 20.87
N LYS A 299 -20.03 4.77 20.62
CA LYS A 299 -19.24 3.60 21.02
C LYS A 299 -19.18 3.40 22.52
N ARG A 300 -19.01 4.47 23.30
CA ARG A 300 -19.02 4.41 24.78
C ARG A 300 -20.39 4.03 25.36
N ALA A 301 -21.47 4.35 24.69
CA ALA A 301 -22.82 3.95 25.09
C ALA A 301 -23.14 2.45 24.86
N GLY A 302 -22.19 1.68 24.31
CA GLY A 302 -22.34 0.25 24.06
C GLY A 302 -22.34 -0.15 22.59
N GLY A 303 -22.10 0.78 21.69
CA GLY A 303 -22.12 0.54 20.23
C GLY A 303 -23.52 0.40 19.65
N ASN A 304 -23.60 0.01 18.35
CA ASN A 304 -24.86 -0.16 17.61
C ASN A 304 -25.84 1.01 17.77
N GLY A 305 -25.33 2.23 17.69
CA GLY A 305 -26.07 3.41 18.02
C GLY A 305 -25.68 4.66 17.23
N VAL A 306 -26.52 5.69 17.38
CA VAL A 306 -26.34 6.98 16.71
C VAL A 306 -26.33 8.08 17.75
N VAL A 307 -25.31 8.91 17.74
CA VAL A 307 -25.25 10.18 18.49
C VAL A 307 -25.16 11.33 17.50
N ALA A 308 -25.95 12.38 17.73
CA ALA A 308 -26.04 13.53 16.83
C ALA A 308 -25.80 14.83 17.60
N THR A 309 -24.90 15.68 17.06
CA THR A 309 -24.52 16.96 17.66
C THR A 309 -24.39 18.02 16.58
N HIS A 310 -24.84 19.26 16.86
CA HIS A 310 -24.58 20.40 15.97
C HIS A 310 -23.11 20.75 15.98
N ALA A 311 -22.52 20.99 14.81
CA ALA A 311 -21.17 21.54 14.73
C ALA A 311 -21.20 22.99 15.28
N GLU A 312 -20.22 23.30 16.12
CA GLU A 312 -20.05 24.68 16.57
C GLU A 312 -19.67 25.58 15.39
N PRO A 313 -20.29 26.77 15.26
CA PRO A 313 -19.91 27.70 14.21
C PRO A 313 -18.46 28.12 14.39
N VAL A 314 -17.71 28.19 13.29
CA VAL A 314 -16.37 28.78 13.28
C VAL A 314 -16.52 30.28 13.57
N ILE A 315 -16.34 30.69 14.82
CA ILE A 315 -16.21 32.10 15.15
C ILE A 315 -14.89 32.56 14.50
N ALA A 316 -14.98 33.27 13.38
CA ALA A 316 -13.82 33.95 12.79
C ALA A 316 -13.24 34.84 13.92
N ARG A 317 -12.09 34.46 14.46
CA ARG A 317 -11.32 35.35 15.31
C ARG A 317 -10.98 36.56 14.46
N SER A 318 -11.71 37.66 14.67
CA SER A 318 -11.29 38.96 14.17
C SER A 318 -9.92 39.21 14.79
N GLU A 319 -8.87 39.23 13.95
CA GLU A 319 -7.58 39.77 14.39
C GLU A 319 -7.83 41.16 14.94
N PRO A 320 -7.31 41.50 16.14
CA PRO A 320 -7.38 42.85 16.62
C PRO A 320 -6.63 43.73 15.62
N ALA A 321 -7.33 44.68 15.05
CA ALA A 321 -6.74 45.73 14.24
C ALA A 321 -5.68 46.41 15.11
N THR A 322 -4.41 46.18 14.79
CA THR A 322 -3.30 46.96 15.39
C THR A 322 -3.42 48.38 14.85
N ALA A 323 -3.78 49.26 15.79
CA ALA A 323 -3.73 50.71 15.60
C ALA A 323 -2.29 51.22 15.66
#